data_6b89d36c54ff5ae3307f1b1d77a5cea9
#
_entry.id   6b89d36c54ff5ae3307f1b1d77a5cea9
#
_cell.length_a   1.000
_cell.length_b   1.000
_cell.length_c   1.000
_cell.angle_alpha   90.00
_cell.angle_beta   90.00
_cell.angle_gamma   90.00
#
_symmetry.space_group_name_H-M   'P 1'
#
loop_
_entity.id
_entity.type
_entity.pdbx_description
1 polymer ?
#
loop_
_entity_poly.entity_id
_entity_poly.type
_entity_poly.pdbx_seq_one_letter_code
_entity_poly.pdbx_strand_id
1 'polypeptide(L)'
;MEKIKMTTPLVEMDGDEMTRILWKMIKDELILPFVDLKSEYYDLGLPYRDKTNDQVTIDSAEAAKKYGVAVKCATITPNAQRMDEYKLHKMWKSPNGTIRSIMDGTVFRAPITIPSIHPCVKNWEKPITIARHAYGDVYKSVEIRADEPGVAKLVFEGKSGKKQEVEIHNFDGAGVIQGMHNTDTSIRSFAPRCFKFAIDTKQDLWFATKDTISKTYDAQFRKIFEEVYESDYKEKFAELGIEYFYTLIDDAVARVIRSKGGFIWACKNYDGDVMSDMLSTAFGSLAMMTSVLVSPEGKYEYEAAHGTVTRHYYRYLKGEDTSTNPMATIFAWSGALRKRGEMDGLQDLQNFGDQLEAACFDTLNDGIATKDLVNLMEGVEAKPVNSAGFIAAIRERLEKRLA
;
A
#
# COMPACT_ATOMS: atom_id res chain seq x y z
N MET A 1 -22.76 24.67 -7.07
CA MET A 1 -21.86 24.77 -5.92
C MET A 1 -20.52 25.36 -6.37
N GLU A 2 -19.94 26.33 -5.61
CA GLU A 2 -18.57 26.78 -5.91
C GLU A 2 -17.60 25.65 -5.59
N LYS A 3 -16.57 25.45 -6.46
CA LYS A 3 -15.58 24.41 -6.24
C LYS A 3 -14.68 24.73 -5.05
N ILE A 4 -14.33 23.71 -4.29
CA ILE A 4 -13.39 23.79 -3.18
C ILE A 4 -12.01 24.10 -3.73
N LYS A 5 -11.40 25.19 -3.28
CA LYS A 5 -10.08 25.65 -3.77
C LYS A 5 -8.95 24.98 -3.00
N MET A 6 -7.96 24.52 -3.73
CA MET A 6 -6.70 24.04 -3.16
C MET A 6 -5.64 25.13 -3.17
N THR A 7 -4.79 25.15 -2.15
CA THR A 7 -3.65 26.09 -2.05
C THR A 7 -2.35 25.46 -2.55
N THR A 8 -2.03 24.27 -2.08
CA THR A 8 -0.82 23.53 -2.43
C THR A 8 -1.17 22.39 -3.40
N PRO A 9 -0.34 22.10 -4.42
CA PRO A 9 -0.57 20.97 -5.32
C PRO A 9 -0.54 19.63 -4.59
N LEU A 10 -1.36 18.70 -5.07
CA LEU A 10 -1.26 17.27 -4.81
C LEU A 10 -0.40 16.62 -5.90
N VAL A 11 0.54 15.76 -5.55
CA VAL A 11 1.30 15.00 -6.55
C VAL A 11 0.41 13.88 -7.06
N GLU A 12 0.10 13.92 -8.35
CA GLU A 12 -0.73 12.93 -9.01
C GLU A 12 0.13 12.02 -9.87
N MET A 13 0.16 10.73 -9.53
CA MET A 13 0.91 9.69 -10.23
C MET A 13 -0.08 8.76 -10.96
N ASP A 14 -0.29 8.98 -12.26
CA ASP A 14 -1.15 8.15 -13.09
C ASP A 14 -0.49 6.78 -13.37
N GLY A 15 -1.23 5.80 -13.85
CA GLY A 15 -0.76 4.43 -13.96
C GLY A 15 -1.13 3.75 -15.27
N ASP A 16 -1.48 2.45 -15.19
CA ASP A 16 -1.65 1.58 -16.33
C ASP A 16 -3.03 0.91 -16.40
N GLU A 17 -3.36 0.43 -17.59
CA GLU A 17 -4.45 -0.51 -17.90
C GLU A 17 -5.83 -0.10 -17.33
N MET A 18 -6.58 -1.03 -16.75
CA MET A 18 -7.96 -0.75 -16.29
C MET A 18 -7.99 0.26 -15.14
N THR A 19 -6.96 0.28 -14.29
CA THR A 19 -6.88 1.26 -13.20
C THR A 19 -6.69 2.68 -13.70
N ARG A 20 -5.99 2.91 -14.81
CA ARG A 20 -5.91 4.22 -15.48
C ARG A 20 -7.28 4.68 -16.02
N ILE A 21 -8.07 3.76 -16.55
CA ILE A 21 -9.44 4.07 -17.00
C ILE A 21 -10.31 4.49 -15.82
N LEU A 22 -10.27 3.72 -14.71
CA LEU A 22 -10.98 4.07 -13.48
C LEU A 22 -10.49 5.40 -12.88
N TRP A 23 -9.18 5.65 -12.91
CA TRP A 23 -8.57 6.88 -12.44
C TRP A 23 -9.17 8.12 -13.10
N LYS A 24 -9.26 8.06 -14.44
CA LYS A 24 -9.89 9.12 -15.20
C LYS A 24 -11.37 9.29 -14.84
N MET A 25 -12.14 8.20 -14.76
CA MET A 25 -13.56 8.25 -14.40
C MET A 25 -13.78 8.85 -13.02
N ILE A 26 -12.99 8.45 -12.03
CA ILE A 26 -13.05 8.97 -10.66
C ILE A 26 -12.77 10.48 -10.65
N LYS A 27 -11.73 10.92 -11.34
CA LYS A 27 -11.40 12.35 -11.44
C LYS A 27 -12.55 13.14 -12.07
N ASP A 28 -13.01 12.70 -13.23
CA ASP A 28 -14.02 13.44 -14.01
C ASP A 28 -15.38 13.48 -13.29
N GLU A 29 -15.78 12.41 -12.63
CA GLU A 29 -17.11 12.27 -12.05
C GLU A 29 -17.17 12.61 -10.55
N LEU A 30 -16.13 12.32 -9.77
CA LEU A 30 -16.18 12.44 -8.31
C LEU A 30 -15.31 13.55 -7.74
N ILE A 31 -14.34 14.09 -8.48
CA ILE A 31 -13.38 15.07 -7.93
C ILE A 31 -13.53 16.42 -8.62
N LEU A 32 -13.28 16.49 -9.92
CA LEU A 32 -13.25 17.74 -10.68
C LEU A 32 -14.56 18.55 -10.67
N PRO A 33 -15.76 17.94 -10.54
CA PRO A 33 -16.98 18.72 -10.36
C PRO A 33 -17.02 19.53 -9.07
N PHE A 34 -16.36 19.10 -8.01
CA PHE A 34 -16.46 19.64 -6.66
C PHE A 34 -15.20 20.35 -6.18
N VAL A 35 -14.03 19.95 -6.67
CA VAL A 35 -12.73 20.47 -6.26
C VAL A 35 -12.03 21.15 -7.44
N ASP A 36 -11.51 22.35 -7.21
CA ASP A 36 -10.57 23.03 -8.13
C ASP A 36 -9.17 22.41 -7.91
N LEU A 37 -9.02 21.21 -8.50
CA LEU A 37 -7.87 20.34 -8.25
C LEU A 37 -6.59 20.97 -8.79
N LYS A 38 -5.65 21.24 -7.89
CA LYS A 38 -4.26 21.55 -8.25
C LYS A 38 -3.45 20.27 -8.14
N SER A 39 -2.90 19.78 -9.25
CA SER A 39 -2.04 18.62 -9.25
C SER A 39 -0.72 18.87 -9.98
N GLU A 40 0.34 18.29 -9.43
CA GLU A 40 1.62 18.10 -10.09
C GLU A 40 1.57 16.69 -10.70
N TYR A 41 1.29 16.62 -12.00
CA TYR A 41 0.97 15.36 -12.69
C TYR A 41 2.20 14.65 -13.24
N TYR A 42 2.28 13.34 -12.96
CA TYR A 42 3.31 12.42 -13.47
C TYR A 42 2.65 11.20 -14.10
N ASP A 43 2.93 10.95 -15.38
CA ASP A 43 2.49 9.74 -16.08
C ASP A 43 3.45 8.57 -15.77
N LEU A 44 3.05 7.66 -14.86
CA LEU A 44 3.80 6.44 -14.56
C LEU A 44 3.35 5.24 -15.41
N GLY A 45 2.58 5.48 -16.47
CA GLY A 45 2.25 4.45 -17.45
C GLY A 45 3.51 3.87 -18.09
N LEU A 46 3.53 2.55 -18.27
CA LEU A 46 4.72 1.81 -18.72
C LEU A 46 5.36 2.37 -20.02
N PRO A 47 4.58 2.81 -21.04
CA PRO A 47 5.16 3.42 -22.24
C PRO A 47 5.90 4.72 -21.96
N TYR A 48 5.41 5.56 -21.07
CA TYR A 48 6.05 6.83 -20.73
C TYR A 48 7.27 6.63 -19.82
N ARG A 49 7.22 5.67 -18.92
CA ARG A 49 8.36 5.25 -18.12
C ARG A 49 9.50 4.74 -19.01
N ASP A 50 9.18 3.92 -20.01
CA ASP A 50 10.16 3.43 -20.99
C ASP A 50 10.80 4.59 -21.77
N LYS A 51 9.98 5.53 -22.26
CA LYS A 51 10.44 6.74 -22.95
C LYS A 51 11.38 7.61 -22.13
N THR A 52 11.17 7.70 -20.82
CA THR A 52 11.95 8.54 -19.90
C THR A 52 13.07 7.78 -19.19
N ASN A 53 13.36 6.54 -19.58
CA ASN A 53 14.28 5.67 -18.86
C ASN A 53 13.96 5.54 -17.37
N ASP A 54 12.64 5.48 -17.04
CA ASP A 54 12.09 5.43 -15.69
C ASP A 54 12.39 6.68 -14.81
N GLN A 55 12.93 7.74 -15.39
CA GLN A 55 13.23 8.98 -14.65
C GLN A 55 11.98 9.60 -14.07
N VAL A 56 10.83 9.53 -14.76
CA VAL A 56 9.56 10.04 -14.28
C VAL A 56 9.14 9.43 -12.93
N THR A 57 9.48 8.18 -12.66
CA THR A 57 9.21 7.53 -11.37
C THR A 57 10.03 8.18 -10.25
N ILE A 58 11.30 8.50 -10.51
CA ILE A 58 12.17 9.19 -9.55
C ILE A 58 11.66 10.61 -9.30
N ASP A 59 11.36 11.35 -10.37
CA ASP A 59 10.88 12.73 -10.30
C ASP A 59 9.56 12.82 -9.50
N SER A 60 8.66 11.86 -9.69
CA SER A 60 7.38 11.80 -8.95
C SER A 60 7.59 11.56 -7.44
N ALA A 61 8.54 10.70 -7.07
CA ALA A 61 8.87 10.43 -5.68
C ALA A 61 9.51 11.65 -4.99
N GLU A 62 10.42 12.35 -5.68
CA GLU A 62 11.00 13.59 -5.17
C GLU A 62 9.96 14.72 -5.05
N ALA A 63 9.02 14.78 -5.99
CA ALA A 63 7.88 15.70 -5.88
C ALA A 63 6.99 15.36 -4.68
N ALA A 64 6.73 14.06 -4.40
CA ALA A 64 5.98 13.64 -3.21
C ALA A 64 6.67 14.09 -1.91
N LYS A 65 8.00 14.00 -1.83
CA LYS A 65 8.77 14.55 -0.69
C LYS A 65 8.64 16.07 -0.58
N LYS A 66 8.68 16.76 -1.72
CA LYS A 66 8.60 18.24 -1.77
C LYS A 66 7.22 18.74 -1.37
N TYR A 67 6.15 18.23 -1.96
CA TYR A 67 4.79 18.72 -1.75
C TYR A 67 4.07 18.07 -0.56
N GLY A 68 4.56 16.93 -0.09
CA GLY A 68 4.13 16.30 1.14
C GLY A 68 2.99 15.32 1.02
N VAL A 69 2.17 15.39 -0.03
CA VAL A 69 1.08 14.45 -0.27
C VAL A 69 1.04 14.05 -1.74
N ALA A 70 0.99 12.75 -1.99
CA ALA A 70 0.82 12.16 -3.31
C ALA A 70 -0.35 11.19 -3.34
N VAL A 71 -0.94 11.02 -4.52
CA VAL A 71 -1.90 9.96 -4.83
C VAL A 71 -1.45 9.21 -6.08
N LYS A 72 -1.48 7.87 -6.03
CA LYS A 72 -0.88 7.02 -7.04
C LYS A 72 -1.84 5.96 -7.56
N CYS A 73 -1.94 5.87 -8.87
CA CYS A 73 -2.61 4.80 -9.59
C CYS A 73 -1.73 3.52 -9.62
N ALA A 74 -2.34 2.37 -9.85
CA ALA A 74 -1.60 1.13 -10.04
C ALA A 74 -0.78 1.14 -11.32
N THR A 75 0.43 0.57 -11.27
CA THR A 75 1.42 0.56 -12.34
C THR A 75 1.90 -0.85 -12.66
N ILE A 76 2.27 -1.10 -13.91
CA ILE A 76 2.85 -2.38 -14.35
C ILE A 76 4.31 -2.48 -13.90
N THR A 77 4.66 -3.60 -13.26
CA THR A 77 6.06 -4.06 -13.19
C THR A 77 6.27 -5.07 -14.32
N PRO A 78 7.07 -4.76 -15.35
CA PRO A 78 7.17 -5.60 -16.52
C PRO A 78 7.92 -6.90 -16.25
N ASN A 79 7.44 -7.97 -16.87
CA ASN A 79 8.09 -9.25 -17.02
C ASN A 79 8.46 -9.47 -18.52
N ALA A 80 8.98 -10.64 -18.88
CA ALA A 80 9.37 -10.95 -20.26
C ALA A 80 8.20 -10.78 -21.26
N GLN A 81 6.98 -11.23 -20.90
CA GLN A 81 5.80 -11.06 -21.74
C GLN A 81 5.46 -9.58 -21.97
N ARG A 82 5.57 -8.74 -20.94
CA ARG A 82 5.33 -7.30 -21.05
C ARG A 82 6.39 -6.57 -21.87
N MET A 83 7.64 -7.08 -21.85
CA MET A 83 8.70 -6.57 -22.71
C MET A 83 8.31 -6.63 -24.20
N ASP A 84 7.80 -7.78 -24.62
CA ASP A 84 7.38 -8.02 -26.00
C ASP A 84 6.11 -7.23 -26.36
N GLU A 85 5.11 -7.26 -25.47
CA GLU A 85 3.82 -6.60 -25.68
C GLU A 85 3.94 -5.08 -25.85
N TYR A 86 4.72 -4.44 -24.99
CA TYR A 86 4.91 -2.99 -24.97
C TYR A 86 6.14 -2.54 -25.78
N LYS A 87 6.90 -3.48 -26.37
CA LYS A 87 8.16 -3.22 -27.11
C LYS A 87 9.14 -2.39 -26.30
N LEU A 88 9.32 -2.76 -25.03
CA LEU A 88 10.19 -2.04 -24.11
C LEU A 88 11.66 -2.28 -24.45
N HIS A 89 12.49 -1.25 -24.29
CA HIS A 89 13.93 -1.38 -24.48
C HIS A 89 14.65 -1.94 -23.25
N LYS A 90 13.98 -1.97 -22.09
CA LYS A 90 14.54 -2.50 -20.83
C LYS A 90 13.45 -3.06 -19.93
N MET A 91 13.78 -4.11 -19.17
CA MET A 91 12.91 -4.61 -18.08
C MET A 91 13.06 -3.70 -16.86
N TRP A 92 12.13 -2.75 -16.72
CA TRP A 92 12.15 -1.75 -15.66
C TRP A 92 11.82 -2.37 -14.29
N LYS A 93 12.41 -1.81 -13.24
CA LYS A 93 12.10 -2.17 -11.86
C LYS A 93 10.66 -1.77 -11.49
N SER A 94 10.18 -2.29 -10.37
CA SER A 94 8.88 -1.88 -9.83
C SER A 94 8.88 -0.38 -9.48
N PRO A 95 7.93 0.42 -10.02
CA PRO A 95 7.78 1.82 -9.62
C PRO A 95 7.52 1.97 -8.12
N ASN A 96 6.67 1.10 -7.56
CA ASN A 96 6.40 1.08 -6.12
C ASN A 96 7.68 0.86 -5.31
N GLY A 97 8.55 -0.06 -5.75
CA GLY A 97 9.85 -0.30 -5.12
C GLY A 97 10.76 0.92 -5.19
N THR A 98 10.80 1.63 -6.33
CA THR A 98 11.59 2.85 -6.51
C THR A 98 11.07 3.98 -5.61
N ILE A 99 9.76 4.26 -5.64
CA ILE A 99 9.14 5.32 -4.82
C ILE A 99 9.36 5.05 -3.34
N ARG A 100 9.08 3.82 -2.88
CA ARG A 100 9.28 3.42 -1.47
C ARG A 100 10.74 3.51 -1.04
N SER A 101 11.67 3.21 -1.95
CA SER A 101 13.12 3.35 -1.67
C SER A 101 13.58 4.79 -1.52
N ILE A 102 12.94 5.73 -2.23
CA ILE A 102 13.24 7.16 -2.18
C ILE A 102 12.56 7.81 -0.98
N MET A 103 11.31 7.49 -0.73
CA MET A 103 10.54 8.05 0.38
C MET A 103 10.88 7.41 1.72
N ASP A 104 11.28 6.11 1.73
CA ASP A 104 11.41 5.28 2.93
C ASP A 104 10.10 5.21 3.74
N GLY A 105 10.11 4.62 4.93
CA GLY A 105 9.00 4.69 5.88
C GLY A 105 8.17 3.42 5.98
N THR A 106 6.88 3.61 6.22
CA THR A 106 5.93 2.53 6.54
C THR A 106 4.71 2.59 5.63
N VAL A 107 4.34 1.45 5.05
CA VAL A 107 3.06 1.31 4.33
C VAL A 107 2.01 0.77 5.29
N PHE A 108 0.97 1.54 5.55
CA PHE A 108 -0.20 1.11 6.30
C PHE A 108 -1.28 0.64 5.35
N ARG A 109 -1.75 -0.59 5.55
CA ARG A 109 -2.84 -1.20 4.76
C ARG A 109 -3.95 -1.67 5.67
N ALA A 110 -5.16 -1.19 5.42
CA ALA A 110 -6.33 -1.53 6.21
C ALA A 110 -7.51 -1.91 5.32
N PRO A 111 -8.28 -2.97 5.64
CA PRO A 111 -9.46 -3.33 4.89
C PRO A 111 -10.55 -2.26 5.05
N ILE A 112 -11.25 -1.97 3.95
CA ILE A 112 -12.49 -1.19 3.94
C ILE A 112 -13.61 -2.17 4.28
N THR A 113 -14.20 -2.03 5.46
CA THR A 113 -15.24 -2.95 5.95
C THR A 113 -16.63 -2.32 5.81
N ILE A 114 -17.60 -3.13 5.38
CA ILE A 114 -19.01 -2.77 5.32
C ILE A 114 -19.85 -3.83 6.04
N PRO A 115 -20.98 -3.46 6.67
CA PRO A 115 -21.79 -4.38 7.50
C PRO A 115 -22.28 -5.62 6.73
N SER A 116 -22.54 -5.49 5.44
CA SER A 116 -23.07 -6.58 4.60
C SER A 116 -22.01 -7.57 4.09
N ILE A 117 -20.72 -7.32 4.33
CA ILE A 117 -19.63 -8.26 3.96
C ILE A 117 -18.93 -8.72 5.24
N HIS A 118 -19.10 -9.99 5.55
CA HIS A 118 -18.46 -10.60 6.71
C HIS A 118 -17.09 -11.18 6.35
N PRO A 119 -16.08 -11.04 7.24
CA PRO A 119 -14.81 -11.72 7.04
C PRO A 119 -14.99 -13.25 6.93
N CYS A 120 -14.21 -13.91 6.08
CA CYS A 120 -14.22 -15.37 6.00
C CYS A 120 -13.70 -16.04 7.29
N VAL A 121 -12.99 -15.30 8.13
CA VAL A 121 -12.60 -15.72 9.49
C VAL A 121 -13.64 -15.21 10.47
N LYS A 122 -14.49 -16.10 10.95
CA LYS A 122 -15.66 -15.78 11.78
C LYS A 122 -15.35 -15.02 13.08
N ASN A 123 -14.14 -15.14 13.60
CA ASN A 123 -13.75 -14.47 14.84
C ASN A 123 -13.42 -12.99 14.66
N TRP A 124 -13.14 -12.53 13.44
CA TRP A 124 -12.75 -11.14 13.20
C TRP A 124 -13.97 -10.21 13.29
N GLU A 125 -13.99 -9.43 14.36
CA GLU A 125 -15.03 -8.43 14.63
C GLU A 125 -14.61 -7.02 14.19
N LYS A 126 -13.29 -6.77 14.08
CA LYS A 126 -12.70 -5.47 13.76
C LYS A 126 -11.60 -5.61 12.71
N PRO A 127 -11.38 -4.59 11.87
CA PRO A 127 -10.32 -4.61 10.88
C PRO A 127 -8.93 -4.77 11.52
N ILE A 128 -8.04 -5.46 10.82
CA ILE A 128 -6.63 -5.62 11.18
C ILE A 128 -5.82 -4.78 10.20
N THR A 129 -5.01 -3.87 10.72
CA THR A 129 -4.15 -3.01 9.90
C THR A 129 -2.76 -3.62 9.82
N ILE A 130 -2.22 -3.79 8.62
CA ILE A 130 -0.80 -4.12 8.43
C ILE A 130 0.02 -2.83 8.38
N ALA A 131 1.08 -2.78 9.20
CA ALA A 131 2.15 -1.81 9.08
C ALA A 131 3.36 -2.50 8.44
N ARG A 132 3.57 -2.28 7.14
CA ARG A 132 4.63 -2.89 6.34
C ARG A 132 5.83 -1.98 6.27
N HIS A 133 7.02 -2.47 6.62
CA HIS A 133 8.28 -1.76 6.37
C HIS A 133 8.47 -1.55 4.86
N ALA A 134 8.75 -0.33 4.43
CA ALA A 134 8.81 0.00 3.00
C ALA A 134 10.17 -0.30 2.34
N TYR A 135 11.17 -0.71 3.12
CA TYR A 135 12.56 -0.84 2.67
C TYR A 135 13.11 -2.26 2.85
N GLY A 136 14.11 -2.62 2.05
CA GLY A 136 14.93 -3.81 2.26
C GLY A 136 14.27 -5.13 1.85
N ASP A 137 14.74 -6.21 2.46
CA ASP A 137 14.36 -7.60 2.20
C ASP A 137 14.55 -7.97 0.72
N VAL A 138 13.73 -8.88 0.20
CA VAL A 138 13.78 -9.33 -1.21
C VAL A 138 13.55 -8.21 -2.22
N TYR A 139 12.91 -7.09 -1.82
CA TYR A 139 12.65 -5.94 -2.70
C TYR A 139 13.89 -5.09 -3.00
N LYS A 140 14.96 -5.27 -2.24
CA LYS A 140 16.27 -4.67 -2.47
C LYS A 140 17.40 -5.70 -2.54
N SER A 141 17.06 -6.89 -3.01
CA SER A 141 18.01 -7.97 -3.21
C SER A 141 18.83 -7.80 -4.49
N VAL A 142 19.94 -8.52 -4.51
CA VAL A 142 20.74 -8.82 -5.70
C VAL A 142 20.81 -10.31 -5.90
N GLU A 143 20.85 -10.78 -7.14
CA GLU A 143 20.78 -12.19 -7.47
C GLU A 143 21.87 -12.58 -8.45
N ILE A 144 22.36 -13.81 -8.28
CA ILE A 144 23.33 -14.43 -9.20
C ILE A 144 22.82 -15.82 -9.56
N ARG A 145 22.89 -16.16 -10.85
CA ARG A 145 22.78 -17.52 -11.33
C ARG A 145 24.17 -18.14 -11.39
N ALA A 146 24.40 -19.22 -10.67
CA ALA A 146 25.59 -20.07 -10.81
C ALA A 146 25.28 -21.13 -11.87
N ASP A 147 26.03 -21.17 -12.97
CA ASP A 147 25.81 -22.11 -14.07
C ASP A 147 26.76 -23.31 -14.03
N GLU A 148 27.72 -23.30 -13.12
CA GLU A 148 28.73 -24.35 -12.91
C GLU A 148 29.02 -24.57 -11.41
N PRO A 149 29.72 -25.67 -11.03
CA PRO A 149 30.17 -25.86 -9.66
C PRO A 149 31.08 -24.73 -9.15
N GLY A 150 30.90 -24.36 -7.89
CA GLY A 150 31.71 -23.27 -7.30
C GLY A 150 31.27 -22.85 -5.91
N VAL A 151 32.03 -22.01 -5.27
CA VAL A 151 31.79 -21.53 -3.91
C VAL A 151 31.17 -20.14 -3.89
N ALA A 152 29.98 -20.01 -3.31
CA ALA A 152 29.34 -18.73 -3.03
C ALA A 152 29.76 -18.20 -1.66
N LYS A 153 30.11 -16.92 -1.59
CA LYS A 153 30.51 -16.25 -0.34
C LYS A 153 29.81 -14.93 -0.13
N LEU A 154 29.52 -14.61 1.12
CA LEU A 154 29.12 -13.27 1.56
C LEU A 154 30.35 -12.54 2.08
N VAL A 155 30.65 -11.38 1.50
CA VAL A 155 31.84 -10.59 1.87
C VAL A 155 31.40 -9.18 2.27
N PHE A 156 31.87 -8.71 3.41
CA PHE A 156 31.72 -7.32 3.84
C PHE A 156 33.13 -6.71 4.02
N GLU A 157 33.37 -5.60 3.31
CA GLU A 157 34.59 -4.83 3.39
C GLU A 157 34.29 -3.44 3.96
N GLY A 158 34.65 -3.26 5.23
CA GLY A 158 34.48 -1.98 5.92
C GLY A 158 35.47 -0.92 5.45
N LYS A 159 35.06 0.35 5.47
CA LYS A 159 35.95 1.49 5.15
C LYS A 159 37.19 1.58 6.03
N SER A 160 37.17 0.98 7.21
CA SER A 160 38.31 0.85 8.12
C SER A 160 39.30 -0.25 7.72
N GLY A 161 39.05 -0.98 6.64
CA GLY A 161 39.84 -2.14 6.22
C GLY A 161 39.42 -3.46 6.91
N LYS A 162 38.46 -3.44 7.82
CA LYS A 162 37.91 -4.67 8.42
C LYS A 162 37.18 -5.48 7.36
N LYS A 163 37.58 -6.75 7.19
CA LYS A 163 36.91 -7.69 6.30
C LYS A 163 36.24 -8.80 7.09
N GLN A 164 35.04 -9.16 6.67
CA GLN A 164 34.30 -10.35 7.12
C GLN A 164 33.91 -11.15 5.90
N GLU A 165 34.09 -12.45 5.94
CA GLU A 165 33.79 -13.37 4.85
C GLU A 165 33.17 -14.63 5.42
N VAL A 166 32.02 -15.05 4.86
CA VAL A 166 31.31 -16.26 5.25
C VAL A 166 30.92 -17.02 3.98
N GLU A 167 31.20 -18.32 3.97
CA GLU A 167 30.72 -19.18 2.91
C GLU A 167 29.21 -19.34 3.02
N ILE A 168 28.51 -19.09 1.89
CA ILE A 168 27.08 -19.34 1.80
C ILE A 168 26.83 -20.81 1.46
N HIS A 169 27.49 -21.28 0.39
CA HIS A 169 27.33 -22.66 -0.10
C HIS A 169 28.44 -23.04 -1.09
N ASN A 170 28.76 -24.33 -1.11
CA ASN A 170 29.61 -24.93 -2.11
C ASN A 170 28.73 -25.72 -3.10
N PHE A 171 28.55 -25.19 -4.30
CA PHE A 171 27.70 -25.76 -5.33
C PHE A 171 28.42 -26.89 -6.07
N ASP A 172 27.78 -28.06 -6.15
CA ASP A 172 28.23 -29.18 -7.00
C ASP A 172 27.76 -29.05 -8.45
N GLY A 173 26.91 -28.07 -8.76
CA GLY A 173 26.33 -27.80 -10.07
C GLY A 173 25.68 -26.45 -10.11
N ALA A 174 24.75 -26.26 -11.04
CA ALA A 174 24.01 -25.01 -11.20
C ALA A 174 23.10 -24.69 -10.00
N GLY A 175 22.97 -23.40 -9.67
CA GLY A 175 22.15 -22.93 -8.55
C GLY A 175 21.81 -21.45 -8.65
N VAL A 176 21.18 -20.93 -7.60
CA VAL A 176 20.81 -19.51 -7.46
C VAL A 176 21.29 -18.97 -6.13
N ILE A 177 21.72 -17.73 -6.11
CA ILE A 177 22.17 -17.02 -4.91
C ILE A 177 21.44 -15.70 -4.85
N GLN A 178 20.93 -15.35 -3.66
CA GLN A 178 20.30 -14.06 -3.40
C GLN A 178 20.92 -13.41 -2.17
N GLY A 179 21.30 -12.15 -2.29
CA GLY A 179 21.74 -11.31 -1.18
C GLY A 179 20.75 -10.18 -0.91
N MET A 180 20.34 -10.03 0.34
CA MET A 180 19.48 -8.95 0.79
C MET A 180 20.10 -8.18 1.97
N HIS A 181 19.62 -6.96 2.22
CA HIS A 181 20.11 -6.12 3.29
C HIS A 181 19.01 -5.26 3.91
N ASN A 182 19.30 -4.71 5.07
CA ASN A 182 18.56 -3.62 5.67
C ASN A 182 19.53 -2.66 6.37
N THR A 183 19.06 -1.51 6.81
CA THR A 183 19.86 -0.55 7.55
C THR A 183 19.22 -0.23 8.90
N ASP A 184 20.02 -0.05 9.92
CA ASP A 184 19.54 0.35 11.25
C ASP A 184 18.74 1.66 11.19
N THR A 185 19.16 2.60 10.33
CA THR A 185 18.48 3.87 10.14
C THR A 185 17.05 3.66 9.64
N SER A 186 16.85 2.81 8.63
CA SER A 186 15.51 2.53 8.10
C SER A 186 14.64 1.77 9.11
N ILE A 187 15.20 0.79 9.82
CA ILE A 187 14.47 0.08 10.89
C ILE A 187 14.08 1.04 12.02
N ARG A 188 15.00 1.96 12.41
CA ARG A 188 14.72 3.00 13.41
C ARG A 188 13.74 4.06 12.96
N SER A 189 13.50 4.21 11.66
CA SER A 189 12.42 5.06 11.14
C SER A 189 11.07 4.34 11.12
N PHE A 190 11.08 3.02 10.88
CA PHE A 190 9.89 2.17 10.84
C PHE A 190 9.22 2.01 12.21
N ALA A 191 9.98 1.67 13.25
CA ALA A 191 9.46 1.40 14.58
C ALA A 191 8.63 2.57 15.16
N PRO A 192 9.13 3.83 15.23
CA PRO A 192 8.34 4.94 15.75
C PRO A 192 7.04 5.21 14.98
N ARG A 193 7.01 4.95 13.67
CA ARG A 193 5.79 5.11 12.87
C ARG A 193 4.71 4.11 13.27
N CYS A 194 5.10 2.86 13.53
CA CYS A 194 4.18 1.85 14.04
C CYS A 194 3.62 2.24 15.42
N PHE A 195 4.49 2.64 16.35
CA PHE A 195 4.08 3.04 17.70
C PHE A 195 3.20 4.30 17.67
N LYS A 196 3.57 5.31 16.88
CA LYS A 196 2.78 6.53 16.74
C LYS A 196 1.40 6.23 16.16
N PHE A 197 1.33 5.40 15.11
CA PHE A 197 0.04 5.02 14.52
C PHE A 197 -0.84 4.25 15.52
N ALA A 198 -0.25 3.38 16.36
CA ALA A 198 -0.94 2.68 17.43
C ALA A 198 -1.53 3.66 18.48
N ILE A 199 -0.78 4.68 18.88
CA ILE A 199 -1.23 5.75 19.77
C ILE A 199 -2.39 6.55 19.15
N ASP A 200 -2.20 7.00 17.89
CA ASP A 200 -3.17 7.85 17.19
C ASP A 200 -4.52 7.11 16.99
N THR A 201 -4.48 5.78 16.77
CA THR A 201 -5.66 4.93 16.58
C THR A 201 -6.12 4.21 17.85
N LYS A 202 -5.38 4.29 18.95
CA LYS A 202 -5.64 3.60 20.24
C LYS A 202 -5.81 2.09 20.06
N GLN A 203 -4.89 1.49 19.27
CA GLN A 203 -4.88 0.05 18.98
C GLN A 203 -3.61 -0.59 19.49
N ASP A 204 -3.71 -1.87 19.87
CA ASP A 204 -2.53 -2.68 20.17
C ASP A 204 -1.61 -2.78 18.95
N LEU A 205 -0.32 -2.90 19.20
CA LEU A 205 0.70 -3.12 18.18
C LEU A 205 1.32 -4.50 18.33
N TRP A 206 1.12 -5.35 17.35
CA TRP A 206 1.81 -6.62 17.23
C TRP A 206 2.99 -6.47 16.27
N PHE A 207 4.14 -7.00 16.63
CA PHE A 207 5.30 -7.07 15.77
C PHE A 207 5.81 -8.50 15.67
N ALA A 208 6.19 -8.95 14.48
CA ALA A 208 6.61 -10.32 14.27
C ALA A 208 7.79 -10.43 13.29
N THR A 209 8.73 -11.30 13.63
CA THR A 209 9.86 -11.69 12.78
C THR A 209 10.17 -13.18 12.98
N LYS A 210 11.24 -13.70 12.35
CA LYS A 210 11.71 -15.08 12.57
C LYS A 210 13.12 -15.09 13.18
N ASP A 211 13.34 -14.34 14.25
CA ASP A 211 14.63 -14.15 14.88
C ASP A 211 15.29 -15.43 15.43
N THR A 212 14.50 -16.47 15.68
CA THR A 212 15.03 -17.79 16.06
C THR A 212 15.77 -18.49 14.93
N ILE A 213 15.51 -18.14 13.67
CA ILE A 213 16.19 -18.64 12.47
C ILE A 213 17.13 -17.58 11.91
N SER A 214 16.64 -16.39 11.67
CA SER A 214 17.40 -15.24 11.17
C SER A 214 18.00 -14.46 12.36
N LYS A 215 19.02 -15.05 12.99
CA LYS A 215 19.56 -14.61 14.30
C LYS A 215 20.33 -13.28 14.26
N THR A 216 20.59 -12.74 13.09
CA THR A 216 21.23 -11.43 12.92
C THR A 216 20.28 -10.45 12.28
N TYR A 217 19.70 -10.80 11.13
CA TYR A 217 18.86 -9.90 10.36
C TYR A 217 17.54 -9.61 11.09
N ASP A 218 16.76 -10.63 11.42
CA ASP A 218 15.46 -10.48 12.10
C ASP A 218 15.63 -10.05 13.57
N ALA A 219 16.67 -10.55 14.25
CA ALA A 219 16.96 -10.15 15.62
C ALA A 219 17.31 -8.65 15.73
N GLN A 220 17.92 -8.04 14.70
CA GLN A 220 18.17 -6.60 14.70
C GLN A 220 16.88 -5.77 14.63
N PHE A 221 15.89 -6.21 13.86
CA PHE A 221 14.56 -5.60 13.86
C PHE A 221 13.91 -5.66 15.25
N ARG A 222 13.89 -6.85 15.86
CA ARG A 222 13.35 -7.03 17.22
C ARG A 222 14.04 -6.12 18.21
N LYS A 223 15.36 -6.13 18.23
CA LYS A 223 16.17 -5.31 19.14
C LYS A 223 15.84 -3.82 19.03
N ILE A 224 15.78 -3.29 17.81
CA ILE A 224 15.47 -1.87 17.59
C ILE A 224 14.04 -1.54 18.03
N PHE A 225 13.06 -2.40 17.74
CA PHE A 225 11.69 -2.19 18.20
C PHE A 225 11.59 -2.18 19.73
N GLU A 226 12.26 -3.12 20.42
CA GLU A 226 12.31 -3.17 21.89
C GLU A 226 12.98 -1.92 22.47
N GLU A 227 14.15 -1.49 21.92
CA GLU A 227 14.83 -0.27 22.35
C GLU A 227 13.93 0.97 22.23
N VAL A 228 13.31 1.17 21.08
CA VAL A 228 12.42 2.31 20.80
C VAL A 228 11.17 2.28 21.69
N TYR A 229 10.57 1.10 21.88
CA TYR A 229 9.43 0.95 22.80
C TYR A 229 9.77 1.36 24.23
N GLU A 230 10.82 0.77 24.78
CA GLU A 230 11.22 1.01 26.18
C GLU A 230 11.62 2.47 26.43
N SER A 231 12.28 3.14 25.44
CA SER A 231 12.74 4.51 25.64
C SER A 231 11.64 5.57 25.43
N ASP A 232 10.75 5.36 24.44
CA ASP A 232 9.94 6.49 23.96
C ASP A 232 8.41 6.26 24.05
N TYR A 233 7.94 5.00 24.14
CA TYR A 233 6.53 4.70 23.96
C TYR A 233 5.86 3.94 25.10
N LYS A 234 6.59 3.25 25.94
CA LYS A 234 6.08 2.38 26.98
C LYS A 234 5.11 3.06 27.94
N GLU A 235 5.48 4.25 28.43
CA GLU A 235 4.64 5.01 29.35
C GLU A 235 3.33 5.42 28.67
N LYS A 236 3.42 5.89 27.40
CA LYS A 236 2.27 6.32 26.63
C LYS A 236 1.31 5.19 26.30
N PHE A 237 1.83 4.00 26.01
CA PHE A 237 1.04 2.80 25.79
C PHE A 237 0.28 2.41 27.07
N ALA A 238 0.95 2.45 28.22
CA ALA A 238 0.32 2.19 29.51
C ALA A 238 -0.78 3.19 29.86
N GLU A 239 -0.56 4.50 29.62
CA GLU A 239 -1.59 5.55 29.81
C GLU A 239 -2.84 5.32 28.96
N LEU A 240 -2.68 4.82 27.73
CA LEU A 240 -3.78 4.58 26.80
C LEU A 240 -4.42 3.19 26.95
N GLY A 241 -3.82 2.30 27.75
CA GLY A 241 -4.28 0.92 27.93
C GLY A 241 -4.17 0.07 26.68
N ILE A 242 -3.15 0.34 25.84
CA ILE A 242 -2.83 -0.44 24.65
C ILE A 242 -1.50 -1.20 24.85
N GLU A 243 -1.36 -2.31 24.15
CA GLU A 243 -0.21 -3.22 24.33
C GLU A 243 0.72 -3.25 23.11
N TYR A 244 2.02 -3.38 23.38
CA TYR A 244 3.00 -3.81 22.40
C TYR A 244 3.32 -5.29 22.63
N PHE A 245 3.14 -6.11 21.57
CA PHE A 245 3.35 -7.55 21.65
C PHE A 245 4.27 -8.02 20.52
N TYR A 246 5.37 -8.70 20.91
CA TYR A 246 6.27 -9.34 19.95
C TYR A 246 6.11 -10.85 19.98
N THR A 247 6.12 -11.47 18.79
CA THR A 247 6.15 -12.93 18.65
C THR A 247 6.81 -13.37 17.34
N LEU A 248 7.04 -14.68 17.17
CA LEU A 248 7.51 -15.23 15.89
C LEU A 248 6.42 -15.12 14.82
N ILE A 249 6.81 -14.89 13.57
CA ILE A 249 5.87 -14.66 12.47
C ILE A 249 4.87 -15.83 12.27
N ASP A 250 5.30 -17.07 12.42
CA ASP A 250 4.45 -18.24 12.34
C ASP A 250 3.44 -18.33 13.51
N ASP A 251 3.85 -17.98 14.72
CA ASP A 251 2.93 -17.85 15.86
C ASP A 251 1.96 -16.68 15.67
N ALA A 252 2.44 -15.54 15.13
CA ALA A 252 1.58 -14.41 14.81
C ALA A 252 0.46 -14.80 13.84
N VAL A 253 0.76 -15.52 12.76
CA VAL A 253 -0.25 -16.02 11.79
C VAL A 253 -1.34 -16.82 12.51
N ALA A 254 -0.94 -17.75 13.38
CA ALA A 254 -1.91 -18.57 14.13
C ALA A 254 -2.76 -17.73 15.10
N ARG A 255 -2.18 -16.72 15.77
CA ARG A 255 -2.88 -15.83 16.69
C ARG A 255 -3.82 -14.90 15.96
N VAL A 256 -3.40 -14.33 14.83
CA VAL A 256 -4.22 -13.44 13.99
C VAL A 256 -5.53 -14.14 13.59
N ILE A 257 -5.46 -15.37 13.10
CA ILE A 257 -6.65 -16.17 12.73
C ILE A 257 -7.60 -16.39 13.92
N ARG A 258 -7.07 -16.52 15.13
CA ARG A 258 -7.87 -16.77 16.36
C ARG A 258 -8.31 -15.48 17.06
N SER A 259 -7.78 -14.34 16.67
CA SER A 259 -8.08 -13.04 17.28
C SER A 259 -9.47 -12.52 16.91
N LYS A 260 -9.87 -11.45 17.59
CA LYS A 260 -11.05 -10.65 17.22
C LYS A 260 -10.73 -9.52 16.24
N GLY A 261 -9.48 -9.34 15.86
CA GLY A 261 -9.01 -8.19 15.12
C GLY A 261 -8.88 -6.93 15.97
N GLY A 262 -8.78 -5.76 15.31
CA GLY A 262 -8.74 -4.46 15.99
C GLY A 262 -7.35 -4.05 16.48
N PHE A 263 -6.30 -4.57 15.88
CA PHE A 263 -4.91 -4.25 16.19
C PHE A 263 -4.10 -3.94 14.91
N ILE A 264 -2.90 -3.41 15.11
CA ILE A 264 -1.93 -3.17 14.05
C ILE A 264 -0.93 -4.31 14.08
N TRP A 265 -0.66 -4.90 12.91
CA TRP A 265 0.36 -5.92 12.77
C TRP A 265 1.54 -5.38 11.95
N ALA A 266 2.63 -5.05 12.64
CA ALA A 266 3.87 -4.62 12.02
C ALA A 266 4.65 -5.81 11.48
N CYS A 267 5.09 -5.70 10.23
CA CYS A 267 5.79 -6.74 9.48
C CYS A 267 6.97 -6.15 8.71
N LYS A 268 8.01 -6.96 8.49
CA LYS A 268 9.04 -6.65 7.50
C LYS A 268 8.44 -6.52 6.11
N ASN A 269 9.21 -6.04 5.14
CA ASN A 269 8.71 -5.67 3.82
C ASN A 269 7.96 -6.82 3.12
N TYR A 270 8.59 -7.98 2.94
CA TYR A 270 7.99 -9.14 2.27
C TYR A 270 6.84 -9.75 3.07
N ASP A 271 7.05 -9.95 4.38
CA ASP A 271 6.03 -10.50 5.27
C ASP A 271 4.76 -9.61 5.24
N GLY A 272 4.94 -8.29 5.28
CA GLY A 272 3.83 -7.33 5.23
C GLY A 272 3.09 -7.30 3.89
N ASP A 273 3.79 -7.53 2.79
CA ASP A 273 3.16 -7.66 1.46
C ASP A 273 2.20 -8.85 1.41
N VAL A 274 2.72 -10.03 1.74
CA VAL A 274 1.95 -11.28 1.69
C VAL A 274 0.79 -11.26 2.70
N MET A 275 1.05 -10.81 3.93
CA MET A 275 0.03 -10.80 4.99
C MET A 275 -1.07 -9.78 4.73
N SER A 276 -0.76 -8.62 4.15
CA SER A 276 -1.80 -7.64 3.82
C SER A 276 -2.75 -8.14 2.73
N ASP A 277 -2.26 -8.82 1.71
CA ASP A 277 -3.10 -9.39 0.66
C ASP A 277 -3.98 -10.53 1.19
N MET A 278 -3.44 -11.38 2.07
CA MET A 278 -4.19 -12.42 2.76
C MET A 278 -5.33 -11.81 3.59
N LEU A 279 -5.04 -10.82 4.41
CA LEU A 279 -6.03 -10.16 5.27
C LEU A 279 -7.11 -9.46 4.44
N SER A 280 -6.72 -8.70 3.42
CA SER A 280 -7.68 -8.01 2.56
C SER A 280 -8.65 -8.98 1.89
N THR A 281 -8.13 -10.08 1.35
CA THR A 281 -8.96 -11.15 0.74
C THR A 281 -9.90 -11.76 1.78
N ALA A 282 -9.42 -12.00 2.98
CA ALA A 282 -10.21 -12.58 4.06
C ALA A 282 -11.28 -11.62 4.63
N PHE A 283 -11.10 -10.31 4.53
CA PHE A 283 -12.11 -9.29 4.85
C PHE A 283 -13.10 -9.03 3.70
N GLY A 284 -12.89 -9.60 2.52
CA GLY A 284 -13.82 -9.50 1.39
C GLY A 284 -13.13 -9.46 0.03
N SER A 285 -12.43 -8.39 -0.31
CA SER A 285 -11.80 -8.22 -1.61
C SER A 285 -10.52 -7.38 -1.51
N LEU A 286 -9.51 -7.72 -2.33
CA LEU A 286 -8.28 -6.93 -2.45
C LEU A 286 -8.57 -5.49 -2.92
N ALA A 287 -9.65 -5.29 -3.68
CA ALA A 287 -10.11 -3.95 -4.08
C ALA A 287 -10.80 -3.16 -2.94
N MET A 288 -10.93 -3.75 -1.76
CA MET A 288 -11.46 -3.14 -0.55
C MET A 288 -10.35 -2.92 0.50
N MET A 289 -9.17 -2.48 0.06
CA MET A 289 -8.05 -2.21 0.96
C MET A 289 -7.44 -0.84 0.67
N THR A 290 -7.34 0.00 1.72
CA THR A 290 -6.58 1.25 1.67
C THR A 290 -5.08 0.95 1.77
N SER A 291 -4.26 1.80 1.17
CA SER A 291 -2.79 1.74 1.29
C SER A 291 -2.24 3.16 1.36
N VAL A 292 -1.42 3.43 2.37
CA VAL A 292 -0.73 4.71 2.51
C VAL A 292 0.71 4.49 2.95
N LEU A 293 1.65 5.04 2.18
CA LEU A 293 3.05 5.15 2.58
C LEU A 293 3.24 6.43 3.39
N VAL A 294 3.84 6.32 4.54
CA VAL A 294 4.20 7.45 5.41
C VAL A 294 5.71 7.47 5.59
N SER A 295 6.37 8.50 5.05
CA SER A 295 7.82 8.66 5.17
C SER A 295 8.26 9.03 6.59
N PRO A 296 9.57 8.90 6.94
CA PRO A 296 10.09 9.34 8.24
C PRO A 296 9.80 10.81 8.55
N GLU A 297 9.77 11.68 7.53
CA GLU A 297 9.49 13.12 7.66
C GLU A 297 8.00 13.45 7.65
N GLY A 298 7.10 12.45 7.61
CA GLY A 298 5.65 12.68 7.57
C GLY A 298 5.17 13.16 6.21
N LYS A 299 5.69 12.60 5.13
CA LYS A 299 5.16 12.73 3.77
C LYS A 299 4.32 11.52 3.44
N TYR A 300 3.29 11.69 2.64
CA TYR A 300 2.25 10.68 2.42
C TYR A 300 2.12 10.36 0.93
N GLU A 301 2.00 9.08 0.61
CA GLU A 301 1.60 8.62 -0.72
C GLU A 301 0.47 7.62 -0.56
N TYR A 302 -0.70 7.94 -1.11
CA TYR A 302 -1.92 7.13 -1.08
C TYR A 302 -2.04 6.34 -2.37
N GLU A 303 -2.28 5.04 -2.28
CA GLU A 303 -2.44 4.17 -3.45
C GLU A 303 -3.52 3.12 -3.21
N ALA A 304 -4.02 2.52 -4.29
CA ALA A 304 -4.74 1.26 -4.22
C ALA A 304 -3.73 0.12 -4.07
N ALA A 305 -3.99 -0.82 -3.15
CA ALA A 305 -3.07 -1.93 -2.88
C ALA A 305 -3.06 -3.01 -3.98
N HIS A 306 -4.07 -3.01 -4.88
CA HIS A 306 -4.18 -3.98 -5.97
C HIS A 306 -3.40 -3.57 -7.23
N GLY A 307 -3.23 -4.50 -8.17
CA GLY A 307 -2.58 -4.26 -9.47
C GLY A 307 -3.50 -3.58 -10.50
N THR A 308 -3.04 -3.54 -11.75
CA THR A 308 -3.65 -2.79 -12.87
C THR A 308 -4.91 -3.43 -13.47
N VAL A 309 -5.33 -4.61 -12.99
CA VAL A 309 -6.52 -5.36 -13.43
C VAL A 309 -6.52 -5.65 -14.95
N THR A 310 -5.42 -6.20 -15.43
CA THR A 310 -5.12 -6.51 -16.82
C THR A 310 -6.25 -7.24 -17.56
N ARG A 311 -6.85 -8.26 -16.92
CA ARG A 311 -7.93 -9.05 -17.57
C ARG A 311 -9.14 -8.19 -17.93
N HIS A 312 -9.53 -7.25 -17.06
CA HIS A 312 -10.62 -6.32 -17.35
C HIS A 312 -10.22 -5.29 -18.40
N TYR A 313 -8.96 -4.87 -18.43
CA TYR A 313 -8.46 -3.96 -19.45
C TYR A 313 -8.59 -4.54 -20.87
N TYR A 314 -8.20 -5.79 -21.08
CA TYR A 314 -8.36 -6.43 -22.39
C TYR A 314 -9.82 -6.62 -22.81
N ARG A 315 -10.73 -6.81 -21.85
CA ARG A 315 -12.17 -6.82 -22.14
C ARG A 315 -12.67 -5.42 -22.53
N TYR A 316 -12.25 -4.41 -21.78
CA TYR A 316 -12.57 -3.01 -22.08
C TYR A 316 -12.11 -2.60 -23.49
N LEU A 317 -10.89 -2.99 -23.92
CA LEU A 317 -10.39 -2.73 -25.28
C LEU A 317 -11.24 -3.39 -26.39
N LYS A 318 -11.97 -4.46 -26.08
CA LYS A 318 -12.92 -5.11 -27.00
C LYS A 318 -14.31 -4.46 -26.98
N GLY A 319 -14.51 -3.38 -26.23
CA GLY A 319 -15.79 -2.72 -26.07
C GLY A 319 -16.76 -3.46 -25.14
N GLU A 320 -16.26 -4.42 -24.34
CA GLU A 320 -17.07 -5.14 -23.36
C GLU A 320 -17.23 -4.32 -22.07
N ASP A 321 -18.42 -4.40 -21.48
CA ASP A 321 -18.69 -3.85 -20.17
C ASP A 321 -17.84 -4.54 -19.09
N THR A 322 -17.21 -3.72 -18.24
CA THR A 322 -16.41 -4.19 -17.11
C THR A 322 -17.00 -3.74 -15.79
N SER A 323 -16.98 -4.63 -14.81
CA SER A 323 -17.37 -4.36 -13.43
C SER A 323 -16.11 -4.50 -12.56
N THR A 324 -15.23 -3.49 -12.69
CA THR A 324 -14.01 -3.37 -11.88
C THR A 324 -14.32 -2.50 -10.68
N ASN A 325 -14.03 -2.99 -9.50
CA ASN A 325 -14.27 -2.28 -8.25
C ASN A 325 -13.31 -1.09 -8.09
N PRO A 326 -13.81 0.16 -7.99
CA PRO A 326 -12.98 1.36 -7.88
C PRO A 326 -12.72 1.79 -6.42
N MET A 327 -13.24 1.07 -5.43
CA MET A 327 -13.26 1.52 -4.03
C MET A 327 -11.87 1.90 -3.50
N ALA A 328 -10.88 1.03 -3.63
CA ALA A 328 -9.52 1.32 -3.15
C ALA A 328 -8.91 2.57 -3.81
N THR A 329 -9.20 2.79 -5.11
CA THR A 329 -8.74 3.97 -5.84
C THR A 329 -9.46 5.23 -5.38
N ILE A 330 -10.77 5.17 -5.13
CA ILE A 330 -11.54 6.30 -4.58
C ILE A 330 -11.01 6.66 -3.20
N PHE A 331 -10.73 5.67 -2.35
CA PHE A 331 -10.18 5.87 -1.01
C PHE A 331 -8.73 6.39 -1.02
N ALA A 332 -7.96 6.06 -2.04
CA ALA A 332 -6.65 6.70 -2.24
C ALA A 332 -6.81 8.21 -2.51
N TRP A 333 -7.74 8.60 -3.38
CA TRP A 333 -8.05 10.00 -3.67
C TRP A 333 -8.62 10.73 -2.45
N SER A 334 -9.63 10.18 -1.78
CA SER A 334 -10.25 10.82 -0.60
C SER A 334 -9.25 11.02 0.52
N GLY A 335 -8.43 9.99 0.80
CA GLY A 335 -7.36 10.05 1.79
C GLY A 335 -6.31 11.11 1.49
N ALA A 336 -5.87 11.20 0.22
CA ALA A 336 -4.90 12.19 -0.21
C ALA A 336 -5.45 13.63 -0.13
N LEU A 337 -6.70 13.85 -0.56
CA LEU A 337 -7.36 15.16 -0.48
C LEU A 337 -7.59 15.57 0.97
N ARG A 338 -8.06 14.66 1.82
CA ARG A 338 -8.21 14.89 3.26
C ARG A 338 -6.88 15.29 3.90
N LYS A 339 -5.82 14.53 3.63
CA LYS A 339 -4.48 14.83 4.16
C LYS A 339 -3.93 16.15 3.64
N ARG A 340 -4.15 16.49 2.37
CA ARG A 340 -3.79 17.81 1.82
C ARG A 340 -4.55 18.92 2.52
N GLY A 341 -5.86 18.73 2.75
CA GLY A 341 -6.69 19.65 3.51
C GLY A 341 -6.21 19.86 4.95
N GLU A 342 -5.84 18.76 5.63
CA GLU A 342 -5.27 18.82 6.97
C GLU A 342 -3.97 19.63 7.02
N MET A 343 -3.05 19.36 6.09
CA MET A 343 -1.74 20.05 6.05
C MET A 343 -1.85 21.53 5.67
N ASP A 344 -2.86 21.90 4.89
CA ASP A 344 -3.07 23.28 4.42
C ASP A 344 -4.10 24.05 5.27
N GLY A 345 -4.72 23.42 6.28
CA GLY A 345 -5.77 24.02 7.09
C GLY A 345 -7.09 24.25 6.33
N LEU A 346 -7.36 23.48 5.28
CA LEU A 346 -8.56 23.58 4.43
C LEU A 346 -9.63 22.58 4.90
N GLN A 347 -10.51 23.02 5.79
CA GLN A 347 -11.54 22.16 6.38
C GLN A 347 -12.51 21.61 5.33
N ASP A 348 -12.89 22.41 4.34
CA ASP A 348 -13.81 21.99 3.28
C ASP A 348 -13.24 20.83 2.45
N LEU A 349 -11.91 20.83 2.22
CA LEU A 349 -11.24 19.74 1.50
C LEU A 349 -11.17 18.46 2.34
N GLN A 350 -11.01 18.57 3.67
CA GLN A 350 -11.09 17.43 4.58
C GLN A 350 -12.50 16.85 4.58
N ASN A 351 -13.51 17.71 4.77
CA ASN A 351 -14.92 17.33 4.76
C ASN A 351 -15.31 16.65 3.43
N PHE A 352 -14.80 17.15 2.30
CA PHE A 352 -15.04 16.52 1.01
C PHE A 352 -14.55 15.08 0.96
N GLY A 353 -13.32 14.81 1.44
CA GLY A 353 -12.79 13.44 1.54
C GLY A 353 -13.70 12.54 2.37
N ASP A 354 -14.19 13.02 3.52
CA ASP A 354 -15.09 12.28 4.40
C ASP A 354 -16.46 12.01 3.74
N GLN A 355 -17.04 13.01 3.05
CA GLN A 355 -18.32 12.85 2.36
C GLN A 355 -18.22 11.91 1.16
N LEU A 356 -17.10 11.91 0.45
CA LEU A 356 -16.85 10.98 -0.65
C LEU A 356 -16.81 9.51 -0.16
N GLU A 357 -16.10 9.24 0.93
CA GLU A 357 -16.09 7.91 1.56
C GLU A 357 -17.47 7.51 2.08
N ALA A 358 -18.18 8.43 2.73
CA ALA A 358 -19.53 8.18 3.19
C ALA A 358 -20.52 7.88 2.04
N ALA A 359 -20.40 8.57 0.90
CA ALA A 359 -21.19 8.28 -0.29
C ALA A 359 -20.91 6.87 -0.88
N CYS A 360 -19.66 6.41 -0.79
CA CYS A 360 -19.30 5.04 -1.14
C CYS A 360 -19.99 4.02 -0.21
N PHE A 361 -19.96 4.25 1.09
CA PHE A 361 -20.64 3.38 2.07
C PHE A 361 -22.15 3.36 1.87
N ASP A 362 -22.79 4.52 1.64
CA ASP A 362 -24.23 4.57 1.35
C ASP A 362 -24.57 3.74 0.10
N THR A 363 -23.74 3.84 -0.96
CA THR A 363 -23.95 3.09 -2.20
C THR A 363 -23.94 1.59 -1.95
N LEU A 364 -22.95 1.11 -1.18
CA LEU A 364 -22.84 -0.30 -0.84
C LEU A 364 -23.94 -0.75 0.14
N ASN A 365 -24.29 0.07 1.13
CA ASN A 365 -25.37 -0.26 2.07
C ASN A 365 -26.74 -0.35 1.38
N ASP A 366 -26.96 0.40 0.30
CA ASP A 366 -28.16 0.29 -0.55
C ASP A 366 -28.11 -0.91 -1.51
N GLY A 367 -27.09 -1.77 -1.40
CA GLY A 367 -26.93 -2.97 -2.21
C GLY A 367 -26.38 -2.74 -3.62
N ILE A 368 -26.03 -1.51 -4.00
CA ILE A 368 -25.41 -1.23 -5.30
C ILE A 368 -23.92 -1.56 -5.23
N ALA A 369 -23.48 -2.55 -6.01
CA ALA A 369 -22.11 -3.04 -5.91
C ALA A 369 -21.58 -3.56 -7.26
N THR A 370 -20.24 -3.60 -7.37
CA THR A 370 -19.57 -4.29 -8.47
C THR A 370 -19.65 -5.81 -8.28
N LYS A 371 -19.51 -6.56 -9.38
CA LYS A 371 -19.75 -8.01 -9.43
C LYS A 371 -18.89 -8.83 -8.45
N ASP A 372 -17.69 -8.34 -8.10
CA ASP A 372 -16.81 -8.99 -7.13
C ASP A 372 -17.38 -8.96 -5.69
N LEU A 373 -18.16 -7.92 -5.36
CA LEU A 373 -18.74 -7.75 -4.03
C LEU A 373 -20.12 -8.38 -3.89
N VAL A 374 -20.93 -8.39 -4.96
CA VAL A 374 -22.34 -8.86 -4.91
C VAL A 374 -22.47 -10.23 -4.25
N ASN A 375 -21.59 -11.17 -4.59
CA ASN A 375 -21.62 -12.53 -4.03
C ASN A 375 -21.12 -12.64 -2.58
N LEU A 376 -20.55 -11.56 -2.05
CA LEU A 376 -20.04 -11.50 -0.66
C LEU A 376 -21.04 -10.78 0.27
N MET A 377 -22.02 -10.08 -0.30
CA MET A 377 -22.98 -9.29 0.47
C MET A 377 -24.09 -10.17 1.04
N GLU A 378 -24.33 -10.03 2.34
CA GLU A 378 -25.37 -10.73 3.09
C GLU A 378 -26.35 -9.74 3.71
N GLY A 379 -27.63 -10.12 3.76
CA GLY A 379 -28.68 -9.31 4.42
C GLY A 379 -29.17 -8.10 3.61
N VAL A 380 -28.68 -7.89 2.39
CA VAL A 380 -29.13 -6.83 1.46
C VAL A 380 -29.41 -7.41 0.08
N GLU A 381 -30.38 -6.81 -0.63
CA GLU A 381 -30.64 -7.17 -2.04
C GLU A 381 -29.58 -6.55 -2.94
N ALA A 382 -28.54 -7.32 -3.26
CA ALA A 382 -27.39 -6.84 -4.03
C ALA A 382 -27.72 -6.65 -5.50
N LYS A 383 -27.45 -5.47 -6.05
CA LYS A 383 -27.67 -5.06 -7.45
C LYS A 383 -26.32 -4.90 -8.16
N PRO A 384 -25.93 -5.84 -9.03
CA PRO A 384 -24.67 -5.76 -9.75
C PRO A 384 -24.70 -4.63 -10.79
N VAL A 385 -23.67 -3.79 -10.77
CA VAL A 385 -23.48 -2.72 -11.76
C VAL A 385 -22.08 -2.81 -12.38
N ASN A 386 -21.88 -2.20 -13.54
CA ASN A 386 -20.56 -1.99 -14.10
C ASN A 386 -19.84 -0.83 -13.39
N SER A 387 -18.56 -0.63 -13.70
CA SER A 387 -17.74 0.40 -13.04
C SER A 387 -18.32 1.81 -13.18
N ALA A 388 -18.81 2.17 -14.37
CA ALA A 388 -19.40 3.48 -14.61
C ALA A 388 -20.71 3.67 -13.81
N GLY A 389 -21.57 2.66 -13.77
CA GLY A 389 -22.82 2.69 -12.99
C GLY A 389 -22.55 2.79 -11.49
N PHE A 390 -21.48 2.14 -10.99
CA PHE A 390 -21.12 2.25 -9.59
C PHE A 390 -20.60 3.67 -9.25
N ILE A 391 -19.73 4.25 -10.08
CA ILE A 391 -19.26 5.62 -9.91
C ILE A 391 -20.39 6.64 -9.99
N ALA A 392 -21.34 6.45 -10.93
CA ALA A 392 -22.51 7.32 -11.05
C ALA A 392 -23.41 7.25 -9.79
N ALA A 393 -23.62 6.07 -9.24
CA ALA A 393 -24.39 5.89 -8.00
C ALA A 393 -23.70 6.56 -6.78
N ILE A 394 -22.38 6.52 -6.70
CA ILE A 394 -21.62 7.26 -5.68
C ILE A 394 -21.78 8.76 -5.89
N ARG A 395 -21.66 9.26 -7.12
CA ARG A 395 -21.81 10.67 -7.44
C ARG A 395 -23.17 11.22 -6.99
N GLU A 396 -24.25 10.52 -7.29
CA GLU A 396 -25.60 10.93 -6.87
C GLU A 396 -25.72 11.13 -5.35
N ARG A 397 -25.09 10.22 -4.57
CA ARG A 397 -25.09 10.31 -3.11
C ARG A 397 -24.16 11.41 -2.59
N LEU A 398 -23.02 11.58 -3.24
CA LEU A 398 -22.09 12.65 -2.91
C LEU A 398 -22.72 14.04 -3.13
N GLU A 399 -23.43 14.24 -4.24
CA GLU A 399 -24.16 15.49 -4.51
C GLU A 399 -25.21 15.79 -3.43
N LYS A 400 -25.95 14.78 -2.95
CA LYS A 400 -26.92 14.92 -1.85
C LYS A 400 -26.25 15.25 -0.52
N ARG A 401 -25.04 14.73 -0.26
CA ARG A 401 -24.30 14.97 0.97
C ARG A 401 -23.63 16.34 1.00
N LEU A 402 -23.32 16.90 -0.15
CA LEU A 402 -22.69 18.21 -0.28
C LEU A 402 -23.72 19.36 -0.48
N ALA A 403 -24.99 19.04 -0.73
CA ALA A 403 -26.06 20.03 -0.87
C ALA A 403 -26.44 20.64 0.46
#